data_70c178df4ef75cfdb322d6cd20738293
#
_entry.id   70c178df4ef75cfdb322d6cd20738293
#
_cell.length_a   1.000
_cell.length_b   1.000
_cell.length_c   1.000
_cell.angle_alpha   90.00
_cell.angle_beta   90.00
_cell.angle_gamma   90.00
#
_symmetry.space_group_name_H-M   'P 1'
#
loop_
_entity.id
_entity.type
_entity.pdbx_description
1 polymer ?
#
loop_
_entity_poly.entity_id
_entity_poly.type
_entity_poly.pdbx_seq_one_letter_code
_entity_poly.pdbx_strand_id
1 'polypeptide(L)'
;MKFSVANPIYDSVFKFLMEDERIAKTVLSALLKKEVVSVEMRRHEHPNITRDNISMFRIDFAARVMQDDGSTRLVLIELQKTWLSTETLRFRRYLAAQYNAEENMLKESNSEAGPYAIPMIAIYLLGHRIGDIDKAVVYVNHKALDYDGKEIENGENDPFINSLTHDSIIVQIPLLHGKINNKLDRVLSVFDQSQRDDSNQHIVRLDINNYEGDSELMHLVHRLGLAAMNASVRQEMDDEDEFFSAIESRDTQLMQMNKRLSETTSQLNKTTSQLNETTSQLNETTSQLNETTAQLKAVVEVMLQNGMSVETIANTINKSADDVKDLLKS
;
A
#
# COMPACT_ATOMS: atom_id res chain seq x y z
N MET A 1 -31.02 -6.11 -21.31
CA MET A 1 -30.26 -5.57 -22.47
C MET A 1 -28.92 -5.05 -21.99
N LYS A 2 -27.80 -5.53 -22.62
CA LYS A 2 -26.44 -5.02 -22.22
C LYS A 2 -26.15 -3.69 -22.92
N PHE A 3 -25.65 -2.73 -22.14
CA PHE A 3 -25.28 -1.40 -22.59
C PHE A 3 -23.79 -1.16 -22.30
N SER A 4 -23.04 -0.73 -23.32
CA SER A 4 -21.59 -0.49 -23.21
C SER A 4 -21.34 0.92 -22.70
N VAL A 5 -20.59 1.05 -21.62
CA VAL A 5 -20.25 2.33 -20.99
C VAL A 5 -18.73 2.40 -20.71
N ALA A 6 -18.21 3.59 -20.50
CA ALA A 6 -16.82 3.75 -20.07
C ALA A 6 -16.62 3.11 -18.68
N ASN A 7 -15.48 2.50 -18.50
CA ASN A 7 -15.13 1.80 -17.27
C ASN A 7 -14.75 2.83 -16.18
N PRO A 8 -15.54 2.99 -15.10
CA PRO A 8 -15.28 3.99 -14.06
C PRO A 8 -14.10 3.69 -13.14
N ILE A 9 -13.37 2.59 -13.41
CA ILE A 9 -12.10 2.36 -12.72
C ILE A 9 -11.00 3.31 -13.19
N TYR A 10 -11.09 3.88 -14.40
CA TYR A 10 -10.18 4.89 -14.90
C TYR A 10 -10.42 6.22 -14.19
N ASP A 11 -9.36 6.93 -13.84
CA ASP A 11 -9.43 8.20 -13.10
C ASP A 11 -10.14 9.28 -13.91
N SER A 12 -9.88 9.34 -15.21
CA SER A 12 -10.52 10.23 -16.16
C SER A 12 -12.04 10.01 -16.23
N VAL A 13 -12.48 8.75 -16.31
CA VAL A 13 -13.90 8.39 -16.32
C VAL A 13 -14.57 8.70 -14.98
N PHE A 14 -13.90 8.35 -13.89
CA PHE A 14 -14.40 8.61 -12.55
C PHE A 14 -14.55 10.11 -12.27
N LYS A 15 -13.56 10.92 -12.66
CA LYS A 15 -13.61 12.37 -12.57
C LYS A 15 -14.78 12.92 -13.39
N PHE A 16 -14.90 12.51 -14.68
CA PHE A 16 -15.99 12.91 -15.54
C PHE A 16 -17.36 12.57 -14.95
N LEU A 17 -17.47 11.42 -14.26
CA LEU A 17 -18.69 11.01 -13.57
C LEU A 17 -19.00 11.90 -12.37
N MET A 18 -18.03 12.16 -11.51
CA MET A 18 -18.20 12.88 -10.24
C MET A 18 -18.27 14.39 -10.39
N GLU A 19 -17.89 14.95 -11.55
CA GLU A 19 -18.13 16.36 -11.91
C GLU A 19 -19.62 16.69 -12.10
N ASP A 20 -20.47 15.69 -12.30
CA ASP A 20 -21.91 15.86 -12.31
C ASP A 20 -22.45 15.86 -10.87
N GLU A 21 -22.93 17.01 -10.38
CA GLU A 21 -23.42 17.18 -9.00
C GLU A 21 -24.52 16.17 -8.64
N ARG A 22 -25.43 15.90 -9.56
CA ARG A 22 -26.55 14.96 -9.35
C ARG A 22 -26.03 13.54 -9.14
N ILE A 23 -25.01 13.13 -9.89
CA ILE A 23 -24.37 11.84 -9.73
C ILE A 23 -23.55 11.78 -8.45
N ALA A 24 -22.76 12.82 -8.16
CA ALA A 24 -22.00 12.88 -6.91
C ALA A 24 -22.92 12.74 -5.70
N LYS A 25 -24.06 13.44 -5.66
CA LYS A 25 -25.09 13.31 -4.63
C LYS A 25 -25.62 11.89 -4.54
N THR A 26 -25.93 11.25 -5.67
CA THR A 26 -26.47 9.89 -5.72
C THR A 26 -25.46 8.87 -5.17
N VAL A 27 -24.21 8.95 -5.61
CA VAL A 27 -23.13 8.05 -5.18
C VAL A 27 -22.82 8.23 -3.69
N LEU A 28 -22.65 9.49 -3.27
CA LEU A 28 -22.34 9.80 -1.87
C LEU A 28 -23.50 9.45 -0.94
N SER A 29 -24.76 9.74 -1.33
CA SER A 29 -25.93 9.35 -0.53
C SER A 29 -26.02 7.83 -0.35
N ALA A 30 -25.73 7.06 -1.39
CA ALA A 30 -25.73 5.60 -1.29
C ALA A 30 -24.63 5.08 -0.36
N LEU A 31 -23.41 5.63 -0.45
CA LEU A 31 -22.28 5.26 0.40
C LEU A 31 -22.49 5.66 1.85
N LEU A 32 -22.95 6.88 2.11
CA LEU A 32 -23.21 7.39 3.46
C LEU A 32 -24.47 6.79 4.11
N LYS A 33 -25.35 6.18 3.31
CA LYS A 33 -26.70 5.74 3.73
C LYS A 33 -27.54 6.88 4.32
N LYS A 34 -27.24 8.09 3.96
CA LYS A 34 -27.90 9.34 4.34
C LYS A 34 -28.11 10.21 3.10
N GLU A 35 -29.13 11.04 3.10
CA GLU A 35 -29.37 11.97 2.00
C GLU A 35 -28.31 13.07 1.96
N VAL A 36 -27.64 13.22 0.82
CA VAL A 36 -26.78 14.35 0.51
C VAL A 36 -27.62 15.42 -0.17
N VAL A 37 -27.94 16.49 0.55
CA VAL A 37 -28.79 17.58 0.07
C VAL A 37 -28.08 18.44 -0.96
N SER A 38 -26.82 18.80 -0.69
CA SER A 38 -25.96 19.53 -1.63
C SER A 38 -24.53 19.03 -1.54
N VAL A 39 -23.81 19.17 -2.64
CA VAL A 39 -22.39 18.83 -2.73
C VAL A 39 -21.68 19.89 -3.55
N GLU A 40 -20.51 20.30 -3.08
CA GLU A 40 -19.59 21.18 -3.77
C GLU A 40 -18.25 20.47 -3.90
N MET A 41 -17.78 20.30 -5.15
CA MET A 41 -16.45 19.74 -5.41
C MET A 41 -15.40 20.79 -5.09
N ARG A 42 -14.49 20.48 -4.19
CA ARG A 42 -13.34 21.32 -3.86
C ARG A 42 -12.17 20.97 -4.77
N ARG A 43 -11.75 21.93 -5.59
CA ARG A 43 -10.56 21.78 -6.43
C ARG A 43 -9.34 22.19 -5.61
N HIS A 44 -8.65 21.22 -5.02
CA HIS A 44 -7.29 21.46 -4.54
C HIS A 44 -6.31 21.16 -5.67
N GLU A 45 -6.03 22.19 -6.49
CA GLU A 45 -4.87 22.16 -7.35
C GLU A 45 -3.63 22.34 -6.47
N HIS A 46 -3.06 21.25 -5.99
CA HIS A 46 -1.66 21.28 -5.57
C HIS A 46 -0.79 21.33 -6.83
N PRO A 47 0.00 22.43 -7.04
CA PRO A 47 0.76 22.66 -8.29
C PRO A 47 1.96 21.72 -8.48
N ASN A 48 2.05 20.64 -7.76
CA ASN A 48 3.09 19.64 -7.94
C ASN A 48 2.57 18.46 -8.77
N ILE A 49 2.50 18.70 -10.08
CA ILE A 49 2.42 17.65 -11.11
C ILE A 49 3.77 16.92 -11.12
N THR A 50 4.03 16.10 -10.13
CA THR A 50 5.04 15.07 -10.22
C THR A 50 4.36 13.82 -10.78
N ARG A 51 5.12 13.03 -11.57
CA ARG A 51 4.70 11.73 -12.16
C ARG A 51 4.02 10.76 -11.18
N ASP A 52 3.98 11.11 -9.90
CA ASP A 52 3.39 10.33 -8.81
C ASP A 52 1.85 10.45 -8.68
N ASN A 53 1.18 11.30 -9.48
CA ASN A 53 -0.24 11.59 -9.31
C ASN A 53 -1.18 10.65 -10.06
N ILE A 54 -0.68 9.79 -10.94
CA ILE A 54 -1.53 8.94 -11.80
C ILE A 54 -1.98 7.65 -11.09
N SER A 55 -1.32 7.22 -10.01
CA SER A 55 -1.68 5.96 -9.32
C SER A 55 -2.81 6.08 -8.31
N MET A 56 -3.25 7.31 -7.99
CA MET A 56 -4.30 7.56 -7.00
C MET A 56 -5.12 8.77 -7.39
N PHE A 57 -6.39 8.55 -7.60
CA PHE A 57 -7.37 9.59 -7.83
C PHE A 57 -7.96 10.09 -6.51
N ARG A 58 -8.13 11.40 -6.39
CA ARG A 58 -8.68 12.06 -5.22
C ARG A 58 -9.67 13.14 -5.64
N ILE A 59 -10.83 13.15 -5.00
CA ILE A 59 -11.79 14.25 -5.07
C ILE A 59 -12.24 14.59 -3.65
N ASP A 60 -12.21 15.88 -3.33
CA ASP A 60 -12.71 16.39 -2.07
C ASP A 60 -14.04 17.08 -2.30
N PHE A 61 -15.00 16.81 -1.43
CA PHE A 61 -16.31 17.43 -1.46
C PHE A 61 -16.61 18.09 -0.11
N ALA A 62 -17.23 19.27 -0.17
CA ALA A 62 -18.01 19.81 0.93
C ALA A 62 -19.47 19.44 0.72
N ALA A 63 -20.03 18.60 1.58
CA ALA A 63 -21.40 18.08 1.42
C ALA A 63 -22.28 18.47 2.62
N ARG A 64 -23.54 18.84 2.36
CA ARG A 64 -24.56 18.94 3.40
C ARG A 64 -25.34 17.64 3.46
N VAL A 65 -25.22 16.96 4.57
CA VAL A 65 -25.81 15.64 4.81
C VAL A 65 -26.98 15.79 5.77
N MET A 66 -28.15 15.23 5.40
CA MET A 66 -29.34 15.19 6.23
C MET A 66 -29.07 14.31 7.46
N GLN A 67 -29.43 14.83 8.65
CA GLN A 67 -29.34 14.11 9.90
C GLN A 67 -30.71 13.47 10.25
N ASP A 68 -30.70 12.56 11.21
CA ASP A 68 -31.90 11.80 11.61
C ASP A 68 -32.97 12.71 12.27
N ASP A 69 -32.57 13.86 12.80
CA ASP A 69 -33.45 14.90 13.36
C ASP A 69 -34.01 15.88 12.30
N GLY A 70 -33.70 15.68 11.01
CA GLY A 70 -34.11 16.54 9.90
C GLY A 70 -33.24 17.78 9.71
N SER A 71 -32.22 18.01 10.54
CA SER A 71 -31.22 19.05 10.32
C SER A 71 -30.23 18.65 9.23
N THR A 72 -29.43 19.61 8.76
CA THR A 72 -28.33 19.32 7.83
C THR A 72 -26.99 19.66 8.45
N ARG A 73 -26.00 18.78 8.27
CA ARG A 73 -24.64 18.97 8.75
C ARG A 73 -23.67 19.10 7.57
N LEU A 74 -22.78 20.08 7.64
CA LEU A 74 -21.67 20.19 6.70
C LEU A 74 -20.62 19.15 7.04
N VAL A 75 -20.20 18.37 6.05
CA VAL A 75 -19.19 17.29 6.18
C VAL A 75 -18.21 17.39 5.03
N LEU A 76 -16.93 17.25 5.32
CA LEU A 76 -15.92 17.04 4.30
C LEU A 76 -15.89 15.58 3.92
N ILE A 77 -15.92 15.28 2.63
CA ILE A 77 -15.83 13.94 2.10
C ILE A 77 -14.59 13.87 1.25
N GLU A 78 -13.63 13.09 1.69
CA GLU A 78 -12.43 12.78 0.93
C GLU A 78 -12.61 11.44 0.23
N LEU A 79 -12.72 11.46 -1.10
CA LEU A 79 -12.91 10.28 -1.92
C LEU A 79 -11.61 9.94 -2.63
N GLN A 80 -11.08 8.77 -2.32
CA GLN A 80 -9.80 8.29 -2.83
C GLN A 80 -9.99 6.94 -3.53
N LYS A 81 -9.34 6.77 -4.67
CA LYS A 81 -9.35 5.53 -5.43
C LYS A 81 -7.91 5.10 -5.71
N THR A 82 -7.60 3.82 -5.52
CA THR A 82 -6.28 3.25 -5.83
C THR A 82 -6.36 1.78 -6.22
N TRP A 83 -5.42 1.37 -7.07
CA TRP A 83 -5.18 -0.02 -7.45
C TRP A 83 -4.07 -0.67 -6.65
N LEU A 84 -3.17 0.14 -6.08
CA LEU A 84 -1.95 -0.34 -5.44
C LEU A 84 -2.16 -0.48 -3.92
N SER A 85 -1.85 -1.65 -3.39
CA SER A 85 -1.91 -1.93 -1.94
C SER A 85 -0.85 -1.16 -1.12
N THR A 86 0.12 -0.54 -1.78
CA THR A 86 1.24 0.18 -1.15
C THR A 86 0.94 1.66 -0.85
N GLU A 87 -0.24 2.16 -1.24
CA GLU A 87 -0.57 3.59 -1.20
C GLU A 87 -1.05 4.12 0.17
N THR A 88 -1.07 3.28 1.21
CA THR A 88 -1.55 3.66 2.56
C THR A 88 -0.88 4.92 3.12
N LEU A 89 0.44 5.11 2.87
CA LEU A 89 1.14 6.31 3.34
C LEU A 89 0.67 7.57 2.61
N ARG A 90 0.28 7.46 1.35
CA ARG A 90 -0.26 8.59 0.57
C ARG A 90 -1.64 8.98 1.10
N PHE A 91 -2.52 8.01 1.37
CA PHE A 91 -3.80 8.26 2.03
C PHE A 91 -3.61 9.06 3.33
N ARG A 92 -2.69 8.65 4.18
CA ARG A 92 -2.38 9.35 5.44
C ARG A 92 -1.86 10.78 5.21
N ARG A 93 -1.03 11.01 4.19
CA ARG A 93 -0.53 12.35 3.85
C ARG A 93 -1.66 13.28 3.43
N TYR A 94 -2.61 12.78 2.64
CA TYR A 94 -3.76 13.57 2.21
C TYR A 94 -4.70 13.90 3.36
N LEU A 95 -5.02 12.92 4.21
CA LEU A 95 -5.78 13.17 5.43
C LEU A 95 -5.09 14.21 6.31
N ALA A 96 -3.78 14.11 6.51
CA ALA A 96 -3.02 15.09 7.27
C ALA A 96 -3.09 16.51 6.66
N ALA A 97 -3.08 16.62 5.33
CA ALA A 97 -3.25 17.91 4.65
C ALA A 97 -4.64 18.50 4.92
N GLN A 98 -5.70 17.67 4.89
CA GLN A 98 -7.05 18.11 5.21
C GLN A 98 -7.21 18.54 6.67
N TYR A 99 -6.62 17.79 7.60
CA TYR A 99 -6.63 18.15 9.03
C TYR A 99 -5.91 19.47 9.29
N ASN A 100 -4.89 19.81 8.51
CA ASN A 100 -4.08 21.01 8.69
C ASN A 100 -4.60 22.23 7.88
N ALA A 101 -5.63 22.06 7.06
CA ALA A 101 -6.14 23.12 6.20
C ALA A 101 -7.01 24.11 6.99
N GLU A 102 -6.60 25.36 7.06
CA GLU A 102 -7.35 26.44 7.77
C GLU A 102 -8.78 26.65 7.21
N GLU A 103 -8.99 26.39 5.94
CA GLU A 103 -10.29 26.47 5.27
C GLU A 103 -11.28 25.40 5.73
N ASN A 104 -10.80 24.31 6.37
CA ASN A 104 -11.58 23.23 6.94
C ASN A 104 -11.99 23.51 8.39
N MET A 105 -11.71 24.72 8.91
CA MET A 105 -12.17 25.13 10.22
C MET A 105 -13.53 25.84 10.11
N LEU A 106 -14.45 25.47 11.03
CA LEU A 106 -15.73 26.19 11.18
C LEU A 106 -15.45 27.56 11.77
N LYS A 107 -15.72 28.61 11.03
CA LYS A 107 -15.66 30.00 11.49
C LYS A 107 -16.99 30.36 12.15
N GLU A 108 -17.30 29.76 13.28
CA GLU A 108 -18.45 30.23 14.07
C GLU A 108 -18.08 31.48 14.86
N SER A 109 -18.70 32.59 14.49
CA SER A 109 -18.46 33.91 15.04
C SER A 109 -19.01 34.13 16.46
N ASN A 110 -19.68 33.19 17.09
CA ASN A 110 -20.44 33.39 18.34
C ASN A 110 -20.29 32.27 19.40
N SER A 111 -19.37 31.33 19.31
CA SER A 111 -19.17 30.35 20.39
C SER A 111 -17.94 30.70 21.24
N GLU A 112 -18.08 30.75 22.56
CA GLU A 112 -16.97 30.82 23.52
C GLU A 112 -16.00 29.63 23.41
N ALA A 113 -16.34 28.62 22.62
CA ALA A 113 -15.66 27.33 22.54
C ALA A 113 -14.55 27.24 21.45
N GLY A 114 -14.25 28.31 20.72
CA GLY A 114 -13.18 28.31 19.71
C GLY A 114 -13.56 27.67 18.35
N PRO A 115 -12.67 27.76 17.35
CA PRO A 115 -12.91 27.19 16.04
C PRO A 115 -12.71 25.66 16.07
N TYR A 116 -13.74 24.92 15.68
CA TYR A 116 -13.67 23.48 15.46
C TYR A 116 -13.52 23.14 13.98
N ALA A 117 -12.91 21.98 13.67
CA ALA A 117 -12.83 21.53 12.29
C ALA A 117 -14.18 21.01 11.78
N ILE A 118 -14.41 21.14 10.48
CA ILE A 118 -15.54 20.50 9.81
C ILE A 118 -15.36 18.98 9.91
N PRO A 119 -16.38 18.21 10.35
CA PRO A 119 -16.32 16.77 10.39
C PRO A 119 -15.94 16.17 9.03
N MET A 120 -15.13 15.12 9.04
CA MET A 120 -14.61 14.49 7.83
C MET A 120 -15.02 13.02 7.73
N ILE A 121 -15.28 12.56 6.51
CA ILE A 121 -15.48 11.16 6.17
C ILE A 121 -14.54 10.81 5.03
N ALA A 122 -13.73 9.76 5.21
CA ALA A 122 -12.84 9.26 4.19
C ALA A 122 -13.48 8.07 3.45
N ILE A 123 -13.57 8.13 2.13
CA ILE A 123 -14.10 7.06 1.29
C ILE A 123 -12.97 6.50 0.42
N TYR A 124 -12.76 5.20 0.51
CA TYR A 124 -11.71 4.50 -0.23
C TYR A 124 -12.31 3.51 -1.22
N LEU A 125 -12.06 3.70 -2.51
CA LEU A 125 -12.37 2.74 -3.56
C LEU A 125 -11.10 1.96 -3.90
N LEU A 126 -11.02 0.70 -3.45
CA LEU A 126 -9.82 -0.11 -3.56
C LEU A 126 -9.94 -1.11 -4.71
N GLY A 127 -8.99 -1.08 -5.64
CA GLY A 127 -8.83 -2.08 -6.70
C GLY A 127 -8.28 -3.43 -6.22
N HIS A 128 -8.01 -3.57 -4.93
CA HIS A 128 -7.47 -4.77 -4.29
C HIS A 128 -8.26 -5.14 -3.03
N ARG A 129 -8.03 -6.36 -2.54
CA ARG A 129 -8.61 -6.81 -1.26
C ARG A 129 -7.76 -6.40 -0.07
N ILE A 130 -8.40 -6.17 1.08
CA ILE A 130 -7.73 -5.88 2.35
C ILE A 130 -7.76 -7.10 3.27
N GLY A 131 -6.59 -7.67 3.56
CA GLY A 131 -6.44 -8.83 4.44
C GLY A 131 -7.46 -9.94 4.14
N ASP A 132 -8.03 -10.51 5.20
CA ASP A 132 -9.01 -11.60 5.13
C ASP A 132 -10.48 -11.10 5.18
N ILE A 133 -10.71 -9.80 4.94
CA ILE A 133 -12.06 -9.22 4.97
C ILE A 133 -12.81 -9.56 3.68
N ASP A 134 -13.90 -10.33 3.81
CA ASP A 134 -14.73 -10.82 2.69
C ASP A 134 -15.94 -9.93 2.34
N LYS A 135 -16.02 -8.72 2.92
CA LYS A 135 -17.10 -7.77 2.70
C LYS A 135 -16.74 -6.74 1.64
N ALA A 136 -17.62 -6.55 0.65
CA ALA A 136 -17.41 -5.58 -0.43
C ALA A 136 -17.36 -4.13 0.08
N VAL A 137 -18.13 -3.80 1.12
CA VAL A 137 -18.17 -2.48 1.74
C VAL A 137 -17.96 -2.64 3.24
N VAL A 138 -16.99 -1.90 3.78
CA VAL A 138 -16.66 -1.87 5.21
C VAL A 138 -16.83 -0.45 5.72
N TYR A 139 -17.59 -0.30 6.81
CA TYR A 139 -17.73 0.96 7.54
C TYR A 139 -16.85 0.91 8.78
N VAL A 140 -16.05 1.95 8.97
CA VAL A 140 -15.20 2.13 10.15
C VAL A 140 -15.67 3.41 10.83
N ASN A 141 -16.34 3.29 11.95
CA ASN A 141 -16.90 4.40 12.69
C ASN A 141 -16.15 4.55 14.02
N HIS A 142 -15.89 5.78 14.43
CA HIS A 142 -15.39 6.05 15.76
C HIS A 142 -16.54 6.09 16.76
N LYS A 143 -16.23 5.83 18.03
CA LYS A 143 -17.17 5.89 19.15
C LYS A 143 -16.51 6.58 20.33
N ALA A 144 -17.24 7.45 20.99
CA ALA A 144 -16.82 8.01 22.27
C ALA A 144 -17.25 7.05 23.39
N LEU A 145 -16.30 6.58 24.19
CA LEU A 145 -16.51 5.66 25.29
C LEU A 145 -16.08 6.31 26.60
N ASP A 146 -16.79 6.00 27.71
CA ASP A 146 -16.31 6.34 29.04
C ASP A 146 -15.15 5.40 29.45
N TYR A 147 -14.60 5.61 30.66
CA TYR A 147 -13.47 4.82 31.15
C TYR A 147 -13.82 3.33 31.42
N ASP A 148 -15.10 3.01 31.55
CA ASP A 148 -15.60 1.64 31.71
C ASP A 148 -15.89 0.96 30.35
N GLY A 149 -15.66 1.66 29.23
CA GLY A 149 -15.89 1.18 27.87
C GLY A 149 -17.34 1.25 27.43
N LYS A 150 -18.20 2.02 28.13
CA LYS A 150 -19.58 2.25 27.72
C LYS A 150 -19.67 3.43 26.77
N GLU A 151 -20.52 3.32 25.77
CA GLU A 151 -20.76 4.36 24.78
C GLU A 151 -21.39 5.59 25.44
N ILE A 152 -20.80 6.76 25.21
CA ILE A 152 -21.32 8.04 25.68
C ILE A 152 -22.38 8.50 24.70
N GLU A 153 -23.61 8.72 25.20
CA GLU A 153 -24.72 9.18 24.38
C GLU A 153 -24.37 10.53 23.70
N ASN A 154 -24.51 10.58 22.37
CA ASN A 154 -24.13 11.72 21.52
C ASN A 154 -22.66 12.13 21.56
N GLY A 155 -21.78 11.34 22.15
CA GLY A 155 -20.33 11.64 22.19
C GLY A 155 -19.70 11.78 20.82
N GLU A 156 -20.16 11.01 19.82
CA GLU A 156 -19.74 11.12 18.43
C GLU A 156 -20.16 12.43 17.73
N ASN A 157 -21.10 13.18 18.32
CA ASN A 157 -21.56 14.46 17.77
C ASN A 157 -20.84 15.67 18.39
N ASP A 158 -19.98 15.43 19.40
CA ASP A 158 -19.21 16.50 20.02
C ASP A 158 -18.22 17.13 19.00
N PRO A 159 -18.20 18.48 18.85
CA PRO A 159 -17.36 19.15 17.87
C PRO A 159 -15.87 18.91 18.09
N PHE A 160 -15.38 18.82 19.32
CA PHE A 160 -14.00 18.56 19.62
C PHE A 160 -13.59 17.13 19.19
N ILE A 161 -14.41 16.13 19.56
CA ILE A 161 -14.18 14.73 19.15
C ILE A 161 -14.17 14.60 17.64
N ASN A 162 -15.12 15.22 16.95
CA ASN A 162 -15.19 15.22 15.48
C ASN A 162 -14.02 15.96 14.81
N SER A 163 -13.36 16.88 15.53
CA SER A 163 -12.15 17.54 15.01
C SER A 163 -10.92 16.66 15.05
N LEU A 164 -10.90 15.62 15.91
CA LEU A 164 -9.73 14.78 16.14
C LEU A 164 -9.69 13.50 15.29
N THR A 165 -10.83 13.08 14.73
CA THR A 165 -10.95 11.81 14.03
C THR A 165 -11.92 11.89 12.86
N HIS A 166 -12.05 10.81 12.10
CA HIS A 166 -12.96 10.69 10.98
C HIS A 166 -13.49 9.27 10.87
N ASP A 167 -14.67 9.13 10.28
CA ASP A 167 -15.20 7.85 9.84
C ASP A 167 -14.65 7.48 8.47
N SER A 168 -14.63 6.19 8.17
CA SER A 168 -14.17 5.71 6.88
C SER A 168 -15.15 4.72 6.26
N ILE A 169 -15.27 4.78 4.94
CA ILE A 169 -16.00 3.80 4.13
C ILE A 169 -15.02 3.19 3.14
N ILE A 170 -14.85 1.89 3.19
CA ILE A 170 -13.90 1.17 2.33
C ILE A 170 -14.69 0.27 1.40
N VAL A 171 -14.53 0.48 0.08
CA VAL A 171 -15.14 -0.35 -0.97
C VAL A 171 -14.06 -1.18 -1.61
N GLN A 172 -14.20 -2.50 -1.55
CA GLN A 172 -13.33 -3.47 -2.20
C GLN A 172 -13.94 -3.85 -3.56
N ILE A 173 -13.49 -3.22 -4.63
CA ILE A 173 -14.00 -3.42 -6.00
C ILE A 173 -13.99 -4.91 -6.41
N PRO A 174 -12.94 -5.71 -6.10
CA PRO A 174 -12.92 -7.14 -6.45
C PRO A 174 -14.03 -7.98 -5.82
N LEU A 175 -14.74 -7.45 -4.80
CA LEU A 175 -15.83 -8.14 -4.11
C LEU A 175 -17.23 -7.64 -4.49
N LEU A 176 -17.35 -6.75 -5.48
CA LEU A 176 -18.64 -6.20 -5.94
C LEU A 176 -19.43 -7.15 -6.83
N HIS A 177 -18.82 -8.23 -7.29
CA HIS A 177 -19.37 -9.14 -8.29
C HIS A 177 -20.82 -9.57 -7.99
N GLY A 178 -21.70 -9.32 -8.96
CA GLY A 178 -23.09 -9.80 -8.99
C GLY A 178 -24.03 -9.19 -7.92
N LYS A 179 -23.62 -8.15 -7.19
CA LYS A 179 -24.43 -7.52 -6.13
C LYS A 179 -25.32 -6.42 -6.69
N ILE A 180 -26.64 -6.58 -6.57
CA ILE A 180 -27.66 -5.63 -7.05
C ILE A 180 -28.89 -5.55 -6.10
N ASN A 181 -28.74 -5.97 -4.84
CA ASN A 181 -29.88 -6.18 -3.93
C ASN A 181 -30.51 -4.88 -3.40
N ASN A 182 -29.75 -3.79 -3.37
CA ASN A 182 -30.18 -2.50 -2.84
C ASN A 182 -29.59 -1.36 -3.68
N LYS A 183 -29.93 -0.10 -3.32
CA LYS A 183 -29.46 1.08 -4.05
C LYS A 183 -27.93 1.20 -4.06
N LEU A 184 -27.28 0.91 -2.92
CA LEU A 184 -25.81 0.96 -2.82
C LEU A 184 -25.18 -0.09 -3.75
N ASP A 185 -25.67 -1.34 -3.72
CA ASP A 185 -25.18 -2.38 -4.60
C ASP A 185 -25.32 -1.99 -6.07
N ARG A 186 -26.47 -1.40 -6.47
CA ARG A 186 -26.69 -0.93 -7.85
C ARG A 186 -25.78 0.23 -8.24
N VAL A 187 -25.56 1.20 -7.36
CA VAL A 187 -24.59 2.29 -7.59
C VAL A 187 -23.18 1.72 -7.76
N LEU A 188 -22.77 0.80 -6.89
CA LEU A 188 -21.42 0.23 -6.93
C LEU A 188 -21.23 -0.80 -8.05
N SER A 189 -22.31 -1.38 -8.60
CA SER A 189 -22.21 -2.39 -9.66
C SER A 189 -21.61 -1.87 -10.97
N VAL A 190 -21.59 -0.55 -11.18
CA VAL A 190 -20.90 0.04 -12.35
C VAL A 190 -19.38 -0.15 -12.29
N PHE A 191 -18.83 -0.37 -11.07
CA PHE A 191 -17.41 -0.66 -10.85
C PHE A 191 -17.07 -2.15 -10.90
N ASP A 192 -18.06 -3.04 -11.08
CA ASP A 192 -17.85 -4.49 -11.12
C ASP A 192 -17.03 -4.89 -12.35
N GLN A 193 -15.77 -5.24 -12.15
CA GLN A 193 -14.83 -5.59 -13.21
C GLN A 193 -15.10 -6.94 -13.87
N SER A 194 -16.00 -7.76 -13.32
CA SER A 194 -16.45 -8.97 -14.00
C SER A 194 -17.32 -8.67 -15.22
N GLN A 195 -17.83 -7.45 -15.33
CA GLN A 195 -18.61 -6.96 -16.46
C GLN A 195 -17.76 -6.24 -17.54
N ARG A 196 -16.42 -6.20 -17.33
CA ARG A 196 -15.48 -5.60 -18.29
C ARG A 196 -15.55 -6.36 -19.63
N ASP A 197 -15.39 -5.63 -20.71
CA ASP A 197 -15.30 -6.21 -22.05
C ASP A 197 -13.92 -6.85 -22.26
N ASP A 198 -13.88 -8.13 -22.65
CA ASP A 198 -12.63 -8.87 -22.85
C ASP A 198 -11.78 -8.30 -24.00
N SER A 199 -12.42 -7.65 -24.98
CA SER A 199 -11.75 -7.06 -26.15
C SER A 199 -11.31 -5.61 -25.93
N ASN A 200 -11.89 -4.91 -24.95
CA ASN A 200 -11.61 -3.51 -24.66
C ASN A 200 -11.82 -3.22 -23.17
N GLN A 201 -10.73 -3.15 -22.40
CA GLN A 201 -10.76 -2.91 -20.96
C GLN A 201 -11.32 -1.53 -20.55
N HIS A 202 -11.38 -0.57 -21.48
CA HIS A 202 -12.00 0.75 -21.27
C HIS A 202 -13.53 0.68 -21.17
N ILE A 203 -14.13 -0.46 -21.50
CA ILE A 203 -15.58 -0.63 -21.58
C ILE A 203 -16.06 -1.65 -20.54
N VAL A 204 -17.19 -1.33 -19.92
CA VAL A 204 -17.98 -2.22 -19.08
C VAL A 204 -19.35 -2.44 -19.74
N ARG A 205 -19.87 -3.67 -19.68
CA ARG A 205 -21.17 -4.05 -20.25
C ARG A 205 -22.22 -4.21 -19.18
N LEU A 206 -22.93 -3.14 -18.86
CA LEU A 206 -23.97 -3.11 -17.83
C LEU A 206 -25.30 -3.69 -18.35
N ASP A 207 -26.00 -4.46 -17.52
CA ASP A 207 -27.39 -4.82 -17.79
C ASP A 207 -28.32 -3.68 -17.37
N ILE A 208 -28.90 -2.99 -18.37
CA ILE A 208 -29.72 -1.80 -18.14
C ILE A 208 -30.93 -2.07 -17.24
N ASN A 209 -31.46 -3.31 -17.25
CA ASN A 209 -32.60 -3.67 -16.42
C ASN A 209 -32.33 -3.48 -14.91
N ASN A 210 -31.08 -3.54 -14.49
CA ASN A 210 -30.68 -3.31 -13.10
C ASN A 210 -30.83 -1.85 -12.65
N TYR A 211 -30.97 -0.93 -13.59
CA TYR A 211 -31.02 0.52 -13.36
C TYR A 211 -32.36 1.13 -13.72
N GLU A 212 -33.20 0.42 -14.49
CA GLU A 212 -34.56 0.86 -14.85
C GLU A 212 -35.40 1.10 -13.60
N GLY A 213 -36.29 2.12 -13.69
CA GLY A 213 -37.15 2.54 -12.60
C GLY A 213 -36.52 3.49 -11.57
N ASP A 214 -35.22 3.78 -11.69
CA ASP A 214 -34.52 4.77 -10.87
C ASP A 214 -33.84 5.82 -11.80
N SER A 215 -34.40 7.04 -11.82
CA SER A 215 -33.93 8.11 -12.73
C SER A 215 -32.49 8.55 -12.43
N GLU A 216 -32.04 8.43 -11.19
CA GLU A 216 -30.68 8.80 -10.77
C GLU A 216 -29.66 7.77 -11.27
N LEU A 217 -30.02 6.48 -11.15
CA LEU A 217 -29.17 5.40 -11.64
C LEU A 217 -29.12 5.39 -13.18
N MET A 218 -30.23 5.69 -13.84
CA MET A 218 -30.22 5.83 -15.29
C MET A 218 -29.39 7.01 -15.76
N HIS A 219 -29.40 8.13 -15.01
CA HIS A 219 -28.55 9.27 -15.30
C HIS A 219 -27.06 8.92 -15.16
N LEU A 220 -26.69 8.18 -14.11
CA LEU A 220 -25.34 7.67 -13.91
C LEU A 220 -24.87 6.79 -15.11
N VAL A 221 -25.69 5.81 -15.52
CA VAL A 221 -25.38 4.94 -16.67
C VAL A 221 -25.25 5.75 -17.97
N HIS A 222 -26.15 6.71 -18.17
CA HIS A 222 -26.09 7.60 -19.35
C HIS A 222 -24.80 8.43 -19.36
N ARG A 223 -24.41 9.01 -18.23
CA ARG A 223 -23.17 9.80 -18.08
C ARG A 223 -21.93 8.96 -18.41
N LEU A 224 -21.88 7.71 -17.94
CA LEU A 224 -20.81 6.76 -18.31
C LEU A 224 -20.82 6.45 -19.82
N GLY A 225 -21.99 6.36 -20.45
CA GLY A 225 -22.12 6.23 -21.91
C GLY A 225 -21.54 7.45 -22.65
N LEU A 226 -21.78 8.67 -22.15
CA LEU A 226 -21.18 9.89 -22.68
C LEU A 226 -19.67 9.92 -22.52
N ALA A 227 -19.14 9.43 -21.40
CA ALA A 227 -17.70 9.30 -21.18
C ALA A 227 -17.06 8.38 -22.23
N ALA A 228 -17.71 7.26 -22.58
CA ALA A 228 -17.23 6.33 -23.63
C ALA A 228 -17.14 6.99 -25.02
N MET A 229 -17.99 7.98 -25.29
CA MET A 229 -17.98 8.72 -26.56
C MET A 229 -17.04 9.94 -26.55
N ASN A 230 -16.59 10.39 -25.39
CA ASN A 230 -15.74 11.57 -25.24
C ASN A 230 -14.30 11.24 -25.64
N ALA A 231 -13.78 11.96 -26.66
CA ALA A 231 -12.44 11.73 -27.19
C ALA A 231 -11.33 12.05 -26.18
N SER A 232 -11.49 13.09 -25.36
CA SER A 232 -10.50 13.47 -24.32
C SER A 232 -10.43 12.39 -23.24
N VAL A 233 -11.60 11.93 -22.74
CA VAL A 233 -11.66 10.87 -21.72
C VAL A 233 -11.01 9.57 -22.23
N ARG A 234 -11.24 9.21 -23.50
CA ARG A 234 -10.59 8.03 -24.10
C ARG A 234 -9.07 8.17 -24.18
N GLN A 235 -8.58 9.33 -24.60
CA GLN A 235 -7.13 9.60 -24.64
C GLN A 235 -6.53 9.52 -23.25
N GLU A 236 -7.19 10.08 -22.24
CA GLU A 236 -6.73 10.01 -20.85
C GLU A 236 -6.72 8.56 -20.33
N MET A 237 -7.68 7.70 -20.72
CA MET A 237 -7.64 6.26 -20.39
C MET A 237 -6.45 5.54 -21.04
N ASP A 238 -6.12 5.88 -22.30
CA ASP A 238 -4.94 5.32 -23.00
C ASP A 238 -3.65 5.73 -22.25
N ASP A 239 -3.53 6.99 -21.83
CA ASP A 239 -2.39 7.51 -21.07
C ASP A 239 -2.29 6.84 -19.68
N GLU A 240 -3.42 6.57 -19.01
CA GLU A 240 -3.48 5.81 -17.75
C GLU A 240 -2.98 4.37 -17.96
N ASP A 241 -3.37 3.68 -19.03
CA ASP A 241 -2.90 2.33 -19.35
C ASP A 241 -1.39 2.27 -19.58
N GLU A 242 -0.83 3.23 -20.31
CA GLU A 242 0.63 3.33 -20.50
C GLU A 242 1.35 3.49 -19.16
N PHE A 243 0.82 4.31 -18.29
CA PHE A 243 1.39 4.53 -16.95
C PHE A 243 1.33 3.26 -16.09
N PHE A 244 0.17 2.58 -16.02
CA PHE A 244 0.02 1.34 -15.25
C PHE A 244 0.90 0.22 -15.79
N SER A 245 1.03 0.10 -17.11
CA SER A 245 1.95 -0.86 -17.75
C SER A 245 3.41 -0.59 -17.35
N ALA A 246 3.81 0.67 -17.28
CA ALA A 246 5.15 1.04 -16.83
C ALA A 246 5.39 0.69 -15.35
N ILE A 247 4.37 0.88 -14.48
CA ILE A 247 4.44 0.48 -13.07
C ILE A 247 4.55 -1.04 -12.93
N GLU A 248 3.70 -1.81 -13.61
CA GLU A 248 3.74 -3.27 -13.57
C GLU A 248 5.08 -3.83 -14.03
N SER A 249 5.64 -3.25 -15.09
CA SER A 249 6.98 -3.59 -15.56
C SER A 249 8.04 -3.34 -14.49
N ARG A 250 7.99 -2.17 -13.84
CA ARG A 250 8.91 -1.81 -12.76
C ARG A 250 8.76 -2.74 -11.53
N ASP A 251 7.53 -3.03 -11.13
CA ASP A 251 7.25 -3.90 -9.99
C ASP A 251 7.71 -5.34 -10.26
N THR A 252 7.53 -5.81 -11.49
CA THR A 252 8.08 -7.11 -11.95
C THR A 252 9.60 -7.13 -11.86
N GLN A 253 10.28 -6.05 -12.29
CA GLN A 253 11.74 -5.93 -12.19
C GLN A 253 12.20 -5.89 -10.72
N LEU A 254 11.50 -5.15 -9.85
CA LEU A 254 11.79 -5.10 -8.42
C LEU A 254 11.63 -6.47 -7.76
N MET A 255 10.56 -7.21 -8.09
CA MET A 255 10.34 -8.55 -7.58
C MET A 255 11.47 -9.50 -8.00
N GLN A 256 11.89 -9.45 -9.27
CA GLN A 256 13.02 -10.25 -9.77
C GLN A 256 14.34 -9.86 -9.10
N MET A 257 14.58 -8.57 -8.90
CA MET A 257 15.77 -8.07 -8.21
C MET A 257 15.81 -8.51 -6.76
N ASN A 258 14.69 -8.42 -6.02
CA ASN A 258 14.57 -8.89 -4.64
C ASN A 258 14.81 -10.39 -4.53
N LYS A 259 14.30 -11.18 -5.48
CA LYS A 259 14.56 -12.63 -5.54
C LYS A 259 16.05 -12.91 -5.72
N ARG A 260 16.72 -12.26 -6.69
CA ARG A 260 18.16 -12.38 -6.93
C ARG A 260 18.99 -11.98 -5.70
N LEU A 261 18.58 -10.88 -5.03
CA LEU A 261 19.25 -10.41 -3.81
C LEU A 261 19.15 -11.47 -2.70
N SER A 262 17.98 -12.06 -2.49
CA SER A 262 17.77 -13.13 -1.51
C SER A 262 18.63 -14.37 -1.81
N GLU A 263 18.68 -14.80 -3.08
CA GLU A 263 19.51 -15.92 -3.54
C GLU A 263 21.01 -15.63 -3.33
N THR A 264 21.46 -14.43 -3.72
CA THR A 264 22.86 -14.03 -3.53
C THR A 264 23.25 -13.93 -2.07
N THR A 265 22.36 -13.39 -1.21
CA THR A 265 22.59 -13.33 0.24
C THR A 265 22.70 -14.74 0.85
N SER A 266 21.84 -15.67 0.42
CA SER A 266 21.91 -17.07 0.85
C SER A 266 23.23 -17.74 0.45
N GLN A 267 23.69 -17.51 -0.80
CA GLN A 267 24.97 -18.03 -1.27
C GLN A 267 26.15 -17.43 -0.50
N LEU A 268 26.11 -16.10 -0.25
CA LEU A 268 27.14 -15.42 0.54
C LEU A 268 27.26 -16.01 1.94
N ASN A 269 26.13 -16.20 2.63
CA ASN A 269 26.11 -16.80 3.95
C ASN A 269 26.71 -18.22 3.96
N LYS A 270 26.36 -19.04 2.95
CA LYS A 270 26.94 -20.39 2.80
C LYS A 270 28.44 -20.36 2.59
N THR A 271 28.91 -19.47 1.70
CA THR A 271 30.36 -19.32 1.41
C THR A 271 31.11 -18.82 2.65
N THR A 272 30.51 -17.88 3.40
CA THR A 272 31.08 -17.37 4.66
C THR A 272 31.20 -18.47 5.70
N SER A 273 30.18 -19.32 5.85
CA SER A 273 30.25 -20.49 6.73
C SER A 273 31.38 -21.47 6.35
N GLN A 274 31.50 -21.78 5.07
CA GLN A 274 32.56 -22.65 4.56
C GLN A 274 33.96 -22.04 4.78
N LEU A 275 34.12 -20.75 4.59
CA LEU A 275 35.37 -20.04 4.86
C LEU A 275 35.74 -20.10 6.33
N ASN A 276 34.80 -19.88 7.24
CA ASN A 276 35.02 -19.94 8.68
C ASN A 276 35.44 -21.36 9.12
N GLU A 277 34.79 -22.40 8.57
CA GLU A 277 35.14 -23.80 8.84
C GLU A 277 36.56 -24.11 8.36
N THR A 278 36.90 -23.70 7.11
CA THR A 278 38.24 -23.90 6.56
C THR A 278 39.31 -23.17 7.37
N THR A 279 38.99 -21.91 7.80
CA THR A 279 39.90 -21.16 8.67
C THR A 279 40.12 -21.82 10.01
N SER A 280 39.07 -22.40 10.61
CA SER A 280 39.19 -23.15 11.87
C SER A 280 40.07 -24.39 11.70
N GLN A 281 39.89 -25.17 10.63
CA GLN A 281 40.70 -26.34 10.32
C GLN A 281 42.17 -25.97 10.08
N LEU A 282 42.42 -24.85 9.38
CA LEU A 282 43.76 -24.32 9.14
C LEU A 282 44.46 -23.95 10.47
N ASN A 283 43.74 -23.25 11.34
CA ASN A 283 44.27 -22.89 12.66
C ASN A 283 44.60 -24.09 13.51
N GLU A 284 43.73 -25.12 13.52
CA GLU A 284 43.97 -26.36 14.23
C GLU A 284 45.19 -27.11 13.67
N THR A 285 45.32 -27.25 12.35
CA THR A 285 46.45 -27.88 11.68
C THR A 285 47.74 -27.11 11.97
N THR A 286 47.72 -25.79 11.97
CA THR A 286 48.86 -24.94 12.29
C THR A 286 49.27 -25.13 13.75
N SER A 287 48.33 -25.21 14.66
CA SER A 287 48.61 -25.50 16.10
C SER A 287 49.28 -26.88 16.29
N GLN A 288 48.77 -27.93 15.64
CA GLN A 288 49.35 -29.28 15.67
C GLN A 288 50.76 -29.32 15.07
N LEU A 289 50.97 -28.58 13.97
CA LEU A 289 52.29 -28.48 13.35
C LEU A 289 53.28 -27.81 14.29
N ASN A 290 52.90 -26.70 14.95
CA ASN A 290 53.75 -25.98 15.90
C ASN A 290 54.11 -26.86 17.11
N GLU A 291 53.12 -27.61 17.64
CA GLU A 291 53.34 -28.55 18.74
C GLU A 291 54.32 -29.68 18.33
N THR A 292 54.11 -30.31 17.16
CA THR A 292 54.98 -31.35 16.63
C THR A 292 56.38 -30.82 16.39
N THR A 293 56.52 -29.59 15.88
CA THR A 293 57.81 -28.93 15.65
C THR A 293 58.54 -28.70 16.99
N ALA A 294 57.83 -28.23 18.01
CA ALA A 294 58.38 -28.01 19.34
C ALA A 294 58.84 -29.35 19.99
N GLN A 295 58.06 -30.40 19.85
CA GLN A 295 58.40 -31.75 20.32
C GLN A 295 59.66 -32.27 19.61
N LEU A 296 59.73 -32.15 18.28
CA LEU A 296 60.89 -32.55 17.51
C LEU A 296 62.13 -31.78 17.91
N LYS A 297 62.02 -30.47 18.12
CA LYS A 297 63.12 -29.59 18.59
C LYS A 297 63.63 -30.08 19.96
N ALA A 298 62.74 -30.31 20.91
CA ALA A 298 63.11 -30.84 22.23
C ALA A 298 63.86 -32.19 22.16
N VAL A 299 63.40 -33.10 21.29
CA VAL A 299 64.08 -34.40 21.08
C VAL A 299 65.47 -34.20 20.47
N VAL A 300 65.60 -33.32 19.48
CA VAL A 300 66.93 -33.01 18.87
C VAL A 300 67.90 -32.37 19.88
N GLU A 301 67.40 -31.47 20.72
CA GLU A 301 68.18 -30.85 21.81
C GLU A 301 68.70 -31.93 22.80
N VAL A 302 67.86 -32.86 23.23
CA VAL A 302 68.25 -33.95 24.11
C VAL A 302 69.28 -34.84 23.44
N MET A 303 69.16 -35.19 22.16
CA MET A 303 70.16 -36.01 21.43
C MET A 303 71.54 -35.27 21.34
N LEU A 304 71.51 -33.94 21.11
CA LEU A 304 72.77 -33.12 21.13
C LEU A 304 73.40 -33.13 22.53
N GLN A 305 72.60 -32.97 23.59
CA GLN A 305 73.14 -33.04 25.00
C GLN A 305 73.73 -34.38 25.33
N ASN A 306 73.25 -35.47 24.71
CA ASN A 306 73.81 -36.81 24.85
C ASN A 306 75.03 -37.08 23.97
N GLY A 307 75.57 -36.03 23.30
CA GLY A 307 76.82 -36.11 22.56
C GLY A 307 76.67 -36.65 21.11
N MET A 308 75.44 -36.73 20.55
CA MET A 308 75.26 -37.12 19.15
C MET A 308 75.63 -35.95 18.20
N SER A 309 76.30 -36.18 17.08
CA SER A 309 76.60 -35.19 16.11
C SER A 309 75.34 -34.78 15.26
N VAL A 310 75.31 -33.57 14.74
CA VAL A 310 74.20 -33.03 13.89
C VAL A 310 73.94 -33.98 12.70
N GLU A 311 75.01 -34.55 12.10
CA GLU A 311 74.89 -35.47 10.99
C GLU A 311 74.24 -36.78 11.41
N THR A 312 74.56 -37.30 12.60
CA THR A 312 73.94 -38.55 13.16
C THR A 312 72.50 -38.33 13.47
N ILE A 313 72.16 -37.18 14.05
CA ILE A 313 70.73 -36.75 14.33
C ILE A 313 69.94 -36.62 13.02
N ALA A 314 70.49 -35.92 12.03
CA ALA A 314 69.86 -35.71 10.75
C ALA A 314 69.50 -37.04 10.07
N ASN A 315 70.45 -38.00 10.07
CA ASN A 315 70.17 -39.33 9.55
C ASN A 315 69.10 -40.07 10.35
N THR A 316 69.05 -39.93 11.70
CA THR A 316 68.07 -40.62 12.58
C THR A 316 66.65 -40.12 12.33
N ILE A 317 66.47 -38.82 12.10
CA ILE A 317 65.13 -38.21 11.85
C ILE A 317 64.82 -38.10 10.36
N ASN A 318 65.65 -38.64 9.50
CA ASN A 318 65.52 -38.61 8.02
C ASN A 318 65.37 -37.19 7.46
N LYS A 319 66.25 -36.27 7.91
CA LYS A 319 66.32 -34.88 7.50
C LYS A 319 67.74 -34.50 7.07
N SER A 320 67.94 -33.34 6.47
CA SER A 320 69.30 -32.81 6.20
C SER A 320 69.94 -32.21 7.47
N ALA A 321 71.27 -32.13 7.51
CA ALA A 321 71.95 -31.46 8.59
C ALA A 321 71.60 -29.96 8.70
N ASP A 322 71.25 -29.33 7.59
CA ASP A 322 70.83 -27.94 7.56
C ASP A 322 69.40 -27.78 8.10
N ASP A 323 68.49 -28.70 7.81
CA ASP A 323 67.14 -28.71 8.41
C ASP A 323 67.21 -28.84 9.95
N VAL A 324 68.16 -29.65 10.48
CA VAL A 324 68.37 -29.78 11.93
C VAL A 324 68.89 -28.46 12.54
N LYS A 325 69.82 -27.79 11.86
CA LYS A 325 70.33 -26.48 12.30
C LYS A 325 69.24 -25.41 12.31
N ASP A 326 68.36 -25.38 11.27
CA ASP A 326 67.30 -24.41 11.14
C ASP A 326 66.17 -24.66 12.18
N LEU A 327 65.87 -25.95 12.49
CA LEU A 327 64.95 -26.33 13.57
C LEU A 327 65.45 -25.80 14.93
N LEU A 328 66.72 -25.80 15.18
CA LEU A 328 67.35 -25.35 16.43
C LEU A 328 67.32 -23.80 16.54
N LYS A 329 67.27 -23.08 15.43
CA LYS A 329 67.17 -21.62 15.39
C LYS A 329 65.76 -21.08 15.52
N SER A 330 64.74 -21.87 15.08
CA SER A 330 63.30 -21.53 15.18
C SER A 330 62.80 -21.68 16.61
#